data_3d7f4ef069b6aa91d7b65fddd1f496ec
#
_entry.id   3d7f4ef069b6aa91d7b65fddd1f496ec
#
_cell.length_a   1.000
_cell.length_b   1.000
_cell.length_c   1.000
_cell.angle_alpha   90.00
_cell.angle_beta   90.00
_cell.angle_gamma   90.00
#
_symmetry.space_group_name_H-M   'P 1'
#
loop_
_entity.id
_entity.type
_entity.pdbx_description
1 polymer ?
#
loop_
_entity_poly.entity_id
_entity_poly.type
_entity_poly.pdbx_seq_one_letter_code
_entity_poly.pdbx_strand_id
1 'polypeptide(L)'
;MRIDYNIHLDYSDVLLQPKRSTLSSRRDVDILREFKFRNSGKTLSYVPIMASNMDGVGTFSMARVLQEFKMLTVIRKHYTLDDWKQAAGTGLKFKYVSACVGTGAIWDENAQDYQTLKQVMSAFPDIPCITI
;
A
#
# COMPACT_ATOMS: atom_id res chain seq x y z
N MET A 1 -2.56 -26.74 19.14
CA MET A 1 -1.51 -26.45 18.12
C MET A 1 -1.91 -27.15 16.84
N ARG A 2 -1.97 -26.46 15.70
CA ARG A 2 -2.28 -27.05 14.39
C ARG A 2 -0.96 -27.32 13.68
N ILE A 3 -0.72 -28.53 13.26
CA ILE A 3 0.46 -28.91 12.46
C ILE A 3 0.01 -28.95 10.99
N ASP A 4 0.70 -28.21 10.12
CA ASP A 4 0.53 -28.28 8.67
C ASP A 4 1.69 -29.09 8.08
N TYR A 5 1.36 -30.13 7.30
CA TYR A 5 2.33 -31.03 6.66
C TYR A 5 2.65 -30.62 5.22
N ASN A 6 2.08 -29.52 4.71
CA ASN A 6 2.40 -29.01 3.40
C ASN A 6 3.83 -28.43 3.38
N ILE A 7 4.46 -28.48 2.23
CA ILE A 7 5.76 -27.84 2.04
C ILE A 7 5.52 -26.34 1.96
N HIS A 8 6.12 -25.60 2.89
CA HIS A 8 6.15 -24.13 2.88
C HIS A 8 7.54 -23.69 2.46
N LEU A 9 7.62 -22.93 1.36
CA LEU A 9 8.88 -22.42 0.81
C LEU A 9 9.12 -20.98 1.28
N ASP A 10 10.36 -20.67 1.59
CA ASP A 10 10.84 -19.31 1.83
C ASP A 10 11.58 -18.78 0.58
N TYR A 11 11.96 -17.52 0.57
CA TYR A 11 12.70 -16.90 -0.52
C TYR A 11 14.05 -17.57 -0.76
N SER A 12 14.68 -18.14 0.27
CA SER A 12 15.92 -18.92 0.17
C SER A 12 15.76 -20.24 -0.58
N ASP A 13 14.53 -20.75 -0.69
CA ASP A 13 14.23 -22.06 -1.28
C ASP A 13 13.86 -21.96 -2.76
N VAL A 14 13.80 -20.76 -3.33
CA VAL A 14 13.34 -20.53 -4.69
C VAL A 14 14.32 -19.69 -5.50
N LEU A 15 14.33 -19.92 -6.81
CA LEU A 15 15.10 -19.14 -7.78
C LEU A 15 14.18 -18.64 -8.90
N LEU A 16 14.48 -17.45 -9.43
CA LEU A 16 13.78 -16.94 -10.60
C LEU A 16 14.19 -17.76 -11.83
N GLN A 17 13.22 -18.39 -12.48
CA GLN A 17 13.43 -19.08 -13.73
C GLN A 17 13.39 -18.09 -14.90
N PRO A 18 14.45 -18.00 -15.72
CA PRO A 18 14.44 -17.18 -16.93
C PRO A 18 13.36 -17.66 -17.90
N LYS A 19 12.66 -16.71 -18.51
CA LYS A 19 11.70 -16.98 -19.59
C LYS A 19 12.12 -16.25 -20.86
N ARG A 20 11.68 -16.75 -22.01
CA ARG A 20 11.87 -16.06 -23.28
C ARG A 20 11.13 -14.72 -23.26
N SER A 21 11.77 -13.71 -23.79
CA SER A 21 11.21 -12.37 -23.96
C SER A 21 11.30 -11.97 -25.43
N THR A 22 10.31 -11.22 -25.89
CA THR A 22 10.32 -10.56 -27.21
C THR A 22 10.86 -9.14 -27.12
N LEU A 23 11.17 -8.66 -25.91
CA LEU A 23 11.71 -7.33 -25.69
C LEU A 23 13.19 -7.28 -26.04
N SER A 24 13.61 -6.26 -26.77
CA SER A 24 15.00 -6.06 -27.17
C SER A 24 15.80 -5.22 -26.17
N SER A 25 15.15 -4.42 -25.34
CA SER A 25 15.79 -3.55 -24.35
C SER A 25 15.09 -3.63 -22.99
N ARG A 26 15.84 -3.44 -21.90
CA ARG A 26 15.29 -3.24 -20.56
C ARG A 26 14.38 -2.02 -20.48
N ARG A 27 14.59 -1.01 -21.34
CA ARG A 27 13.78 0.20 -21.39
C ARG A 27 12.36 -0.03 -21.93
N ASP A 28 12.16 -1.15 -22.64
CA ASP A 28 10.88 -1.53 -23.23
C ASP A 28 9.98 -2.26 -22.20
N VAL A 29 10.50 -2.51 -20.99
CA VAL A 29 9.77 -3.20 -19.92
C VAL A 29 8.82 -2.22 -19.27
N ASP A 30 7.50 -2.47 -19.42
CA ASP A 30 6.48 -1.82 -18.60
C ASP A 30 6.21 -2.65 -17.36
N ILE A 31 6.55 -2.08 -16.19
CA ILE A 31 6.33 -2.71 -14.89
C ILE A 31 4.99 -2.33 -14.25
N LEU A 32 4.20 -1.47 -14.91
CA LEU A 32 2.86 -1.14 -14.45
C LEU A 32 1.97 -2.37 -14.56
N ARG A 33 1.16 -2.62 -13.53
CA ARG A 33 0.23 -3.75 -13.47
C ARG A 33 -1.14 -3.26 -13.03
N GLU A 34 -2.15 -3.83 -13.65
CA GLU A 34 -3.53 -3.62 -13.28
C GLU A 34 -3.99 -4.74 -12.33
N PHE A 35 -4.61 -4.35 -11.22
CA PHE A 35 -5.12 -5.26 -10.20
C PHE A 35 -6.62 -5.00 -10.01
N LYS A 36 -7.43 -6.02 -10.20
CA LYS A 36 -8.85 -5.99 -9.88
C LYS A 36 -9.10 -6.68 -8.55
N PHE A 37 -9.57 -5.92 -7.57
CA PHE A 37 -9.90 -6.45 -6.26
C PHE A 37 -11.14 -7.34 -6.31
N ARG A 38 -11.01 -8.55 -5.76
CA ARG A 38 -12.05 -9.59 -5.82
C ARG A 38 -13.39 -9.13 -5.22
N ASN A 39 -13.35 -8.46 -4.08
CA ASN A 39 -14.55 -8.14 -3.31
C ASN A 39 -15.16 -6.79 -3.71
N SER A 40 -14.35 -5.76 -3.92
CA SER A 40 -14.83 -4.42 -4.28
C SER A 40 -15.04 -4.22 -5.78
N GLY A 41 -14.47 -5.08 -6.62
CA GLY A 41 -14.45 -4.90 -8.07
C GLY A 41 -13.62 -3.71 -8.56
N LYS A 42 -13.04 -2.92 -7.65
CA LYS A 42 -12.18 -1.78 -8.01
C LYS A 42 -10.93 -2.25 -8.72
N THR A 43 -10.55 -1.52 -9.76
CA THR A 43 -9.31 -1.73 -10.51
C THR A 43 -8.31 -0.66 -10.15
N LEU A 44 -7.10 -1.08 -9.80
CA LEU A 44 -5.96 -0.21 -9.50
C LEU A 44 -4.80 -0.53 -10.44
N SER A 45 -4.12 0.51 -10.93
CA SER A 45 -2.96 0.38 -11.82
C SER A 45 -1.73 1.02 -11.19
N TYR A 46 -0.80 0.18 -10.71
CA TYR A 46 0.41 0.59 -10.01
C TYR A 46 1.59 -0.29 -10.37
N VAL A 47 2.79 0.21 -10.09
CA VAL A 47 3.97 -0.66 -9.98
C VAL A 47 3.79 -1.52 -8.72
N PRO A 48 3.91 -2.86 -8.80
CA PRO A 48 3.58 -3.77 -7.70
C PRO A 48 4.65 -3.79 -6.59
N ILE A 49 5.00 -2.62 -6.11
CA ILE A 49 5.90 -2.40 -4.97
C ILE A 49 5.19 -1.45 -4.02
N MET A 50 5.18 -1.80 -2.75
CA MET A 50 4.51 -1.03 -1.72
C MET A 50 5.47 -0.80 -0.55
N ALA A 51 5.63 0.46 -0.15
CA ALA A 51 6.37 0.79 1.06
C ALA A 51 5.54 0.45 2.29
N SER A 52 6.14 -0.26 3.23
CA SER A 52 5.47 -0.72 4.46
C SER A 52 5.12 0.43 5.41
N ASN A 53 4.15 0.17 6.30
CA ASN A 53 3.68 1.09 7.35
C ASN A 53 4.65 1.22 8.55
N MET A 54 5.94 1.05 8.31
CA MET A 54 6.99 1.18 9.33
C MET A 54 7.36 2.66 9.57
N ASP A 55 7.83 2.98 10.76
CA ASP A 55 8.06 4.37 11.21
C ASP A 55 8.97 5.20 10.29
N GLY A 56 10.05 4.61 9.78
CA GLY A 56 10.96 5.27 8.85
C GLY A 56 10.58 5.16 7.38
N VAL A 57 9.58 4.32 7.03
CA VAL A 57 9.22 3.97 5.65
C VAL A 57 7.84 4.49 5.28
N GLY A 58 6.82 4.24 6.11
CA GLY A 58 5.42 4.64 5.86
C GLY A 58 5.16 6.11 6.15
N THR A 59 5.92 7.00 5.53
CA THR A 59 5.89 8.46 5.78
C THR A 59 5.36 9.23 4.58
N PHE A 60 4.82 10.42 4.79
CA PHE A 60 4.39 11.30 3.71
C PHE A 60 5.56 11.75 2.81
N SER A 61 6.76 11.89 3.37
CA SER A 61 7.96 12.20 2.59
C SER A 61 8.32 11.08 1.62
N MET A 62 8.27 9.82 2.07
CA MET A 62 8.47 8.66 1.22
C MET A 62 7.38 8.57 0.14
N ALA A 63 6.12 8.77 0.52
CA ALA A 63 5.00 8.73 -0.41
C ALA A 63 5.14 9.76 -1.55
N ARG A 64 5.64 10.96 -1.26
CA ARG A 64 5.91 11.98 -2.29
C ARG A 64 6.96 11.55 -3.30
N VAL A 65 7.95 10.81 -2.88
CA VAL A 65 8.97 10.28 -3.80
C VAL A 65 8.42 9.10 -4.59
N LEU A 66 7.79 8.15 -3.93
CA LEU A 66 7.31 6.91 -4.55
C LEU A 66 6.15 7.12 -5.52
N GLN A 67 5.33 8.15 -5.33
CA GLN A 67 4.26 8.48 -6.27
C GLN A 67 4.77 8.80 -7.69
N GLU A 68 5.98 9.34 -7.83
CA GLU A 68 6.58 9.62 -9.15
C GLU A 68 6.89 8.32 -9.92
N PHE A 69 7.08 7.22 -9.18
CA PHE A 69 7.27 5.88 -9.71
C PHE A 69 5.97 5.08 -9.79
N LYS A 70 4.82 5.70 -9.48
CA LYS A 70 3.50 5.04 -9.43
C LYS A 70 3.46 3.86 -8.44
N MET A 71 4.21 3.97 -7.34
CA MET A 71 4.25 3.00 -6.25
C MET A 71 3.33 3.44 -5.11
N LEU A 72 2.80 2.48 -4.36
CA LEU A 72 1.99 2.74 -3.17
C LEU A 72 2.87 2.89 -1.93
N THR A 73 2.44 3.76 -1.01
CA THR A 73 3.01 3.85 0.33
C THR A 73 1.92 3.64 1.36
N VAL A 74 2.10 2.68 2.25
CA VAL A 74 1.23 2.50 3.40
C VAL A 74 1.66 3.49 4.49
N ILE A 75 0.82 4.48 4.75
CA ILE A 75 1.10 5.50 5.76
C ILE A 75 0.87 4.90 7.14
N ARG A 76 1.87 5.04 8.02
CA ARG A 76 1.79 4.54 9.39
C ARG A 76 0.60 5.14 10.16
N LYS A 77 0.02 4.39 11.06
CA LYS A 77 -1.22 4.75 11.79
C LYS A 77 -1.11 5.93 12.77
N HIS A 78 0.10 6.31 13.16
CA HIS A 78 0.33 7.31 14.20
C HIS A 78 0.21 8.78 13.73
N TYR A 79 -0.06 9.02 12.46
CA TYR A 79 -0.33 10.36 11.95
C TYR A 79 -1.74 10.80 12.29
N THR A 80 -1.84 12.03 12.79
CA THR A 80 -3.12 12.69 13.07
C THR A 80 -3.80 13.18 11.80
N LEU A 81 -5.11 13.50 11.86
CA LEU A 81 -5.82 14.09 10.74
C LEU A 81 -5.17 15.39 10.25
N ASP A 82 -4.59 16.18 11.16
CA ASP A 82 -3.93 17.42 10.78
C ASP A 82 -2.61 17.19 10.03
N ASP A 83 -1.87 16.14 10.37
CA ASP A 83 -0.70 15.71 9.58
C ASP A 83 -1.11 15.35 8.14
N TRP A 84 -2.23 14.64 7.97
CA TRP A 84 -2.78 14.32 6.65
C TRP A 84 -3.17 15.57 5.86
N LYS A 85 -3.81 16.57 6.52
CA LYS A 85 -4.16 17.85 5.89
C LYS A 85 -2.91 18.63 5.48
N GLN A 86 -1.87 18.66 6.32
CA GLN A 86 -0.60 19.28 5.97
C GLN A 86 0.05 18.58 4.75
N ALA A 87 0.03 17.25 4.72
CA ALA A 87 0.55 16.48 3.60
C ALA A 87 -0.19 16.80 2.28
N ALA A 88 -1.49 17.09 2.33
CA ALA A 88 -2.27 17.48 1.17
C ALA A 88 -1.72 18.76 0.51
N GLY A 89 -1.25 19.71 1.30
CA GLY A 89 -0.64 20.96 0.81
C GLY A 89 0.72 20.79 0.12
N THR A 90 1.31 19.60 0.16
CA THR A 90 2.67 19.33 -0.34
C THR A 90 2.72 18.71 -1.74
N GLY A 91 1.59 18.61 -2.45
CA GLY A 91 1.51 17.96 -3.77
C GLY A 91 1.42 16.43 -3.72
N LEU A 92 1.16 15.85 -2.57
CA LEU A 92 0.92 14.42 -2.42
C LEU A 92 -0.40 14.01 -3.09
N LYS A 93 -0.34 13.00 -3.96
CA LYS A 93 -1.50 12.42 -4.64
C LYS A 93 -2.00 11.22 -3.84
N PHE A 94 -3.13 11.37 -3.17
CA PHE A 94 -3.67 10.35 -2.27
C PHE A 94 -4.01 9.01 -2.92
N LYS A 95 -4.18 8.98 -4.23
CA LYS A 95 -4.33 7.72 -4.97
C LYS A 95 -3.10 6.79 -4.90
N TYR A 96 -1.95 7.29 -4.44
CA TYR A 96 -0.72 6.51 -4.25
C TYR A 96 -0.40 6.21 -2.78
N VAL A 97 -1.36 6.39 -1.90
CA VAL A 97 -1.21 6.03 -0.48
C VAL A 97 -2.29 5.07 -0.02
N SER A 98 -1.97 4.27 0.98
CA SER A 98 -2.91 3.46 1.75
C SER A 98 -2.91 3.95 3.19
N ALA A 99 -4.08 4.08 3.79
CA ALA A 99 -4.18 4.30 5.22
C ALA A 99 -3.99 2.97 5.96
N CYS A 100 -3.47 3.02 7.20
CA CYS A 100 -3.22 1.83 8.01
C CYS A 100 -4.00 1.88 9.32
N VAL A 101 -4.51 0.72 9.73
CA VAL A 101 -5.17 0.53 11.04
C VAL A 101 -4.78 -0.82 11.63
N GLY A 102 -4.72 -0.92 12.95
CA GLY A 102 -4.45 -2.19 13.63
C GLY A 102 -5.67 -3.11 13.64
N THR A 103 -5.45 -4.43 13.61
CA THR A 103 -6.51 -5.45 13.62
C THR A 103 -7.46 -5.31 14.81
N GLY A 104 -6.97 -4.96 16.00
CA GLY A 104 -7.82 -4.76 17.18
C GLY A 104 -8.75 -3.56 17.05
N ALA A 105 -8.29 -2.49 16.42
CA ALA A 105 -9.07 -1.27 16.27
C ALA A 105 -10.20 -1.39 15.24
N ILE A 106 -10.06 -2.25 14.22
CA ILE A 106 -11.08 -2.39 13.17
C ILE A 106 -12.38 -3.02 13.68
N TRP A 107 -12.31 -3.75 14.79
CA TRP A 107 -13.46 -4.39 15.45
C TRP A 107 -14.06 -3.55 16.59
N ASP A 108 -13.45 -2.42 16.92
CA ASP A 108 -13.90 -1.49 17.96
C ASP A 108 -14.08 -0.09 17.37
N GLU A 109 -15.34 0.25 17.10
CA GLU A 109 -15.70 1.56 16.56
C GLU A 109 -15.33 2.73 17.47
N ASN A 110 -15.11 2.49 18.76
CA ASN A 110 -14.69 3.52 19.72
C ASN A 110 -13.17 3.67 19.78
N ALA A 111 -12.42 2.77 19.18
CA ALA A 111 -10.97 2.87 19.15
C ALA A 111 -10.52 4.15 18.42
N GLN A 112 -9.58 4.88 19.03
CA GLN A 112 -9.07 6.13 18.48
C GLN A 112 -8.51 5.96 17.06
N ASP A 113 -7.79 4.86 16.82
CA ASP A 113 -7.22 4.56 15.50
C ASP A 113 -8.33 4.39 14.44
N TYR A 114 -9.45 3.74 14.79
CA TYR A 114 -10.60 3.57 13.90
C TYR A 114 -11.29 4.90 13.59
N GLN A 115 -11.48 5.74 14.60
CA GLN A 115 -12.09 7.06 14.43
C GLN A 115 -11.21 7.95 13.55
N THR A 116 -9.89 7.94 13.76
CA THR A 116 -8.94 8.67 12.92
C THR A 116 -9.00 8.15 11.48
N LEU A 117 -9.03 6.83 11.28
CA LEU A 117 -9.17 6.24 9.95
C LEU A 117 -10.44 6.72 9.24
N LYS A 118 -11.60 6.69 9.92
CA LYS A 118 -12.87 7.18 9.34
C LYS A 118 -12.78 8.65 8.89
N GLN A 119 -12.18 9.49 9.72
CA GLN A 119 -11.98 10.90 9.39
C GLN A 119 -11.05 11.09 8.19
N VAL A 120 -9.95 10.34 8.14
CA VAL A 120 -9.01 10.36 7.02
C VAL A 120 -9.67 9.91 5.73
N MET A 121 -10.37 8.78 5.74
CA MET A 121 -11.04 8.24 4.54
C MET A 121 -12.16 9.16 4.04
N SER A 122 -12.85 9.84 4.95
CA SER A 122 -13.87 10.83 4.59
C SER A 122 -13.26 12.10 3.98
N ALA A 123 -12.12 12.56 4.52
CA ALA A 123 -11.45 13.77 4.06
C ALA A 123 -10.68 13.54 2.72
N PHE A 124 -10.23 12.32 2.48
CA PHE A 124 -9.39 11.95 1.33
C PHE A 124 -9.97 10.73 0.59
N PRO A 125 -11.08 10.90 -0.15
CA PRO A 125 -11.78 9.80 -0.83
C PRO A 125 -10.96 9.14 -1.96
N ASP A 126 -9.89 9.79 -2.41
CA ASP A 126 -8.97 9.26 -3.41
C ASP A 126 -8.05 8.14 -2.88
N ILE A 127 -8.00 7.93 -1.56
CA ILE A 127 -7.24 6.81 -0.97
C ILE A 127 -7.88 5.49 -1.45
N PRO A 128 -7.13 4.64 -2.18
CA PRO A 128 -7.72 3.49 -2.86
C PRO A 128 -8.00 2.31 -1.94
N CYS A 129 -7.25 2.16 -0.86
CA CYS A 129 -7.30 0.98 0.01
C CYS A 129 -6.87 1.31 1.45
N ILE A 130 -7.23 0.41 2.34
CA ILE A 130 -6.82 0.39 3.74
C ILE A 130 -5.97 -0.87 3.94
N THR A 131 -4.89 -0.73 4.71
CA THR A 131 -4.02 -1.83 5.13
C THR A 131 -4.29 -2.14 6.60
N ILE A 132 -4.44 -3.42 6.92
CA ILE A 132 -4.70 -3.93 8.26
C ILE A 132 -3.52 -4.78 8.72
#